data_32d9f2c8e9633c978caa982dc3534e9e
#
_entry.id   32d9f2c8e9633c978caa982dc3534e9e
#
_cell.length_a   1.000
_cell.length_b   1.000
_cell.length_c   1.000
_cell.angle_alpha   90.00
_cell.angle_beta   90.00
_cell.angle_gamma   90.00
#
_symmetry.space_group_name_H-M   'P 1'
#
loop_
_entity.id
_entity.type
_entity.pdbx_description
1 polymer ?
#
loop_
_entity_poly.entity_id
_entity_poly.type
_entity_poly.pdbx_seq_one_letter_code
_entity_poly.pdbx_strand_id
1 'polypeptide(L)'
;MQVGLQDYEVEQTTAEWTLYHNDFSLCSRKVRICLHEVGFDYESKHIDLIETGKYEVASKSFLKINPGATVPVLLNKGRPIYESHEQIKFLFNKRDNFKTHKEYVSKSIDYWTNKASMVGNPVKGHEKYAGNTIGPLTFPLFVTMLNYVSIIEVLKGLISHPVKQRVLIFLLLKIFGFTFFKLPQIQSLIKSSLEELNNHLCKLETELSSSKNKWLASDDFSLADISWSVIIHRIDECGWGSLLLEKKPFVNAYYEKIRQRDSFIKGIVDQNNPNLRRGIKDLKLAIQSNSFLKSFHMELSKLNY
;
A
#
# COMPACT_ATOMS: atom_id res chain seq x y z
N MET A 1 3.62 -16.10 11.57
CA MET A 1 4.53 -15.03 11.07
C MET A 1 5.00 -14.25 12.29
N GLN A 2 6.28 -13.95 12.39
CA GLN A 2 6.81 -13.13 13.50
C GLN A 2 6.31 -11.69 13.33
N VAL A 3 6.03 -11.00 14.46
CA VAL A 3 5.45 -9.65 14.49
C VAL A 3 6.27 -8.79 15.44
N GLY A 4 6.47 -7.51 15.10
CA GLY A 4 7.22 -6.57 15.93
C GLY A 4 8.73 -6.78 15.94
N LEU A 5 9.40 -6.15 16.92
CA LEU A 5 10.86 -6.23 17.11
C LEU A 5 11.25 -7.62 17.58
N GLN A 6 12.28 -8.17 16.94
CA GLN A 6 12.87 -9.46 17.31
C GLN A 6 14.11 -9.26 18.18
N ASP A 7 14.49 -10.28 18.91
CA ASP A 7 15.64 -10.29 19.84
C ASP A 7 16.95 -10.79 19.21
N TYR A 8 16.95 -11.11 17.91
CA TYR A 8 18.11 -11.57 17.14
C TYR A 8 18.45 -10.60 16.00
N GLU A 9 19.70 -10.61 15.59
CA GLU A 9 20.19 -9.86 14.44
C GLU A 9 20.12 -10.72 13.17
N VAL A 10 19.69 -10.12 12.06
CA VAL A 10 19.68 -10.76 10.73
C VAL A 10 20.80 -10.24 9.84
N GLU A 11 21.38 -9.10 10.22
CA GLU A 11 22.47 -8.44 9.51
C GLU A 11 23.34 -7.65 10.48
N GLN A 12 24.65 -7.68 10.29
CA GLN A 12 25.56 -6.75 10.96
C GLN A 12 25.57 -5.43 10.21
N THR A 13 25.24 -4.33 10.88
CA THR A 13 25.19 -2.98 10.30
C THR A 13 25.67 -1.94 11.30
N THR A 14 26.32 -0.89 10.81
CA THR A 14 26.67 0.31 11.59
C THR A 14 25.53 1.33 11.59
N ALA A 15 24.57 1.21 10.68
CA ALA A 15 23.42 2.08 10.63
C ALA A 15 22.46 1.80 11.81
N GLU A 16 21.92 2.84 12.42
CA GLU A 16 20.89 2.70 13.44
C GLU A 16 19.60 2.12 12.83
N TRP A 17 19.26 2.58 11.63
CA TRP A 17 18.08 2.15 10.89
C TRP A 17 18.47 1.69 9.49
N THR A 18 18.00 0.51 9.09
CA THR A 18 18.07 -0.01 7.72
C THR A 18 16.67 -0.42 7.28
N LEU A 19 16.24 0.03 6.10
CA LEU A 19 14.94 -0.30 5.55
C LEU A 19 15.07 -1.11 4.27
N TYR A 20 14.67 -2.38 4.31
CA TYR A 20 14.41 -3.18 3.13
C TYR A 20 13.00 -2.87 2.61
N HIS A 21 12.89 -2.29 1.42
CA HIS A 21 11.64 -1.77 0.92
C HIS A 21 11.48 -1.95 -0.59
N ASN A 22 10.27 -1.69 -1.07
CA ASN A 22 9.97 -1.57 -2.49
C ASN A 22 9.18 -0.26 -2.75
N ASP A 23 9.43 0.38 -3.90
CA ASP A 23 8.83 1.68 -4.23
C ASP A 23 7.31 1.61 -4.37
N PHE A 24 6.81 0.49 -4.85
CA PHE A 24 5.39 0.28 -5.11
C PHE A 24 4.61 -0.25 -3.90
N SER A 25 5.26 -1.01 -3.01
CA SER A 25 4.59 -1.61 -1.84
C SER A 25 3.96 -0.56 -0.94
N LEU A 26 2.64 -0.66 -0.70
CA LEU A 26 1.89 0.22 0.23
C LEU A 26 2.50 0.22 1.63
N CYS A 27 2.85 -0.98 2.12
CA CYS A 27 3.46 -1.14 3.44
C CYS A 27 4.84 -0.45 3.51
N SER A 28 5.65 -0.55 2.44
CA SER A 28 6.95 0.13 2.37
C SER A 28 6.80 1.65 2.32
N ARG A 29 5.84 2.16 1.54
CA ARG A 29 5.51 3.59 1.47
C ARG A 29 5.15 4.15 2.84
N LYS A 30 4.33 3.42 3.59
CA LYS A 30 3.91 3.77 4.95
C LYS A 30 5.12 3.97 5.87
N VAL A 31 6.08 3.04 5.84
CA VAL A 31 7.27 3.10 6.69
C VAL A 31 8.22 4.21 6.25
N ARG A 32 8.41 4.43 4.93
CA ARG A 32 9.21 5.56 4.43
C ARG A 32 8.64 6.91 4.86
N ILE A 33 7.32 7.13 4.71
CA ILE A 33 6.66 8.35 5.19
C ILE A 33 6.92 8.52 6.69
N CYS A 34 6.74 7.45 7.47
CA CYS A 34 6.96 7.48 8.91
C CYS A 34 8.39 7.88 9.27
N LEU A 35 9.42 7.28 8.65
CA LEU A 35 10.82 7.62 8.88
C LEU A 35 11.10 9.10 8.62
N HIS A 36 10.56 9.67 7.54
CA HIS A 36 10.69 11.09 7.24
C HIS A 36 9.92 11.99 8.23
N GLU A 37 8.75 11.55 8.73
CA GLU A 37 7.99 12.30 9.75
C GLU A 37 8.69 12.34 11.12
N VAL A 38 9.35 11.25 11.50
CA VAL A 38 10.09 11.22 12.77
C VAL A 38 11.50 11.80 12.66
N GLY A 39 11.97 12.05 11.42
CA GLY A 39 13.29 12.63 11.17
C GLY A 39 14.45 11.67 11.38
N PHE A 40 14.24 10.37 11.16
CA PHE A 40 15.29 9.35 11.28
C PHE A 40 15.93 9.07 9.92
N ASP A 41 17.25 9.23 9.85
CA ASP A 41 18.04 8.77 8.71
C ASP A 41 18.12 7.24 8.70
N TYR A 42 18.08 6.67 7.50
CA TYR A 42 18.11 5.22 7.33
C TYR A 42 18.91 4.80 6.09
N GLU A 43 19.54 3.65 6.19
CA GLU A 43 20.10 2.96 5.03
C GLU A 43 18.97 2.35 4.21
N SER A 44 18.86 2.76 2.94
CA SER A 44 17.82 2.32 2.03
C SER A 44 18.28 1.11 1.22
N LYS A 45 17.57 -0.03 1.33
CA LYS A 45 17.84 -1.26 0.58
C LYS A 45 16.60 -1.63 -0.24
N HIS A 46 16.62 -1.28 -1.53
CA HIS A 46 15.54 -1.62 -2.44
C HIS A 46 15.49 -3.12 -2.72
N ILE A 47 14.29 -3.70 -2.71
CA ILE A 47 14.00 -5.11 -3.02
C ILE A 47 12.88 -5.17 -4.05
N ASP A 48 13.18 -5.74 -5.22
CA ASP A 48 12.18 -5.90 -6.26
C ASP A 48 11.08 -6.90 -5.88
N LEU A 49 9.86 -6.50 -6.18
CA LEU A 49 8.70 -7.37 -6.32
C LEU A 49 8.51 -7.70 -7.81
N ILE A 50 7.78 -8.77 -8.11
CA ILE A 50 7.62 -9.18 -9.52
C ILE A 50 7.07 -8.05 -10.39
N GLU A 51 6.13 -7.29 -9.90
CA GLU A 51 5.53 -6.16 -10.60
C GLU A 51 6.51 -5.01 -10.84
N THR A 52 7.58 -4.91 -10.07
CA THR A 52 8.65 -3.92 -10.25
C THR A 52 9.86 -4.46 -11.00
N GLY A 53 9.96 -5.78 -11.21
CA GLY A 53 11.04 -6.37 -12.00
C GLY A 53 11.20 -7.87 -11.84
N LYS A 54 11.42 -8.37 -10.62
CA LYS A 54 11.74 -9.78 -10.35
C LYS A 54 11.32 -10.18 -8.93
N TYR A 55 11.30 -11.48 -8.63
CA TYR A 55 11.05 -12.00 -7.28
C TYR A 55 12.28 -11.91 -6.37
N GLU A 56 12.83 -10.73 -6.13
CA GLU A 56 13.97 -10.55 -5.24
C GLU A 56 13.64 -10.86 -3.78
N VAL A 57 12.37 -10.62 -3.38
CA VAL A 57 11.83 -11.05 -2.07
C VAL A 57 11.92 -12.56 -1.82
N ALA A 58 12.05 -13.37 -2.88
CA ALA A 58 12.19 -14.82 -2.80
C ALA A 58 13.64 -15.29 -3.03
N SER A 59 14.60 -14.39 -3.07
CA SER A 59 16.01 -14.73 -3.14
C SER A 59 16.50 -15.36 -1.84
N LYS A 60 17.48 -16.26 -1.94
CA LYS A 60 18.09 -16.91 -0.75
C LYS A 60 18.66 -15.89 0.24
N SER A 61 19.20 -14.77 -0.25
CA SER A 61 19.72 -13.68 0.58
C SER A 61 18.60 -12.99 1.35
N PHE A 62 17.53 -12.58 0.67
CA PHE A 62 16.44 -11.87 1.34
C PHE A 62 15.62 -12.77 2.27
N LEU A 63 15.46 -14.05 1.95
CA LEU A 63 14.78 -15.02 2.83
C LEU A 63 15.49 -15.23 4.18
N LYS A 64 16.79 -14.91 4.29
CA LYS A 64 17.50 -14.86 5.57
C LYS A 64 17.11 -13.63 6.40
N ILE A 65 16.76 -12.52 5.73
CA ILE A 65 16.27 -11.28 6.38
C ILE A 65 14.80 -11.43 6.76
N ASN A 66 13.97 -11.94 5.83
CA ASN A 66 12.55 -12.18 6.06
C ASN A 66 12.07 -13.48 5.39
N PRO A 67 11.94 -14.58 6.16
CA PRO A 67 11.40 -15.84 5.64
C PRO A 67 9.97 -15.73 5.05
N GLY A 68 9.21 -14.69 5.41
CA GLY A 68 7.88 -14.40 4.89
C GLY A 68 7.87 -13.88 3.45
N ALA A 69 9.04 -13.60 2.84
CA ALA A 69 9.18 -13.05 1.48
C ALA A 69 8.31 -11.80 1.25
N THR A 70 8.30 -10.89 2.20
CA THR A 70 7.54 -9.63 2.15
C THR A 70 8.41 -8.44 2.51
N VAL A 71 8.06 -7.27 1.97
CA VAL A 71 8.61 -5.96 2.34
C VAL A 71 7.47 -5.09 2.91
N PRO A 72 7.79 -4.14 3.81
CA PRO A 72 9.11 -3.76 4.30
C PRO A 72 9.63 -4.65 5.44
N VAL A 73 10.95 -4.63 5.62
CA VAL A 73 11.61 -5.03 6.86
C VAL A 73 12.39 -3.84 7.36
N LEU A 74 12.10 -3.38 8.55
CA LEU A 74 12.85 -2.33 9.23
C LEU A 74 13.82 -2.99 10.19
N LEU A 75 15.11 -2.64 10.11
CA LEU A 75 16.10 -3.07 11.10
C LEU A 75 16.42 -1.92 12.04
N ASN A 76 16.47 -2.20 13.32
CA ASN A 76 17.07 -1.34 14.33
C ASN A 76 18.38 -1.97 14.82
N LYS A 77 19.52 -1.44 14.37
CA LYS A 77 20.85 -1.97 14.66
C LYS A 77 20.94 -3.48 14.34
N GLY A 78 20.53 -3.85 13.11
CA GLY A 78 20.54 -5.25 12.63
C GLY A 78 19.38 -6.14 13.11
N ARG A 79 18.57 -5.71 14.08
CA ARG A 79 17.44 -6.46 14.64
C ARG A 79 16.18 -6.17 13.86
N PRO A 80 15.50 -7.17 13.26
CA PRO A 80 14.36 -6.93 12.41
C PRO A 80 13.08 -6.61 13.20
N ILE A 81 12.30 -5.69 12.62
CA ILE A 81 10.93 -5.39 13.02
C ILE A 81 10.06 -5.80 11.86
N TYR A 82 9.14 -6.74 12.09
CA TYR A 82 8.21 -7.21 11.07
C TYR A 82 6.83 -6.58 11.27
N GLU A 83 6.03 -6.55 10.20
CA GLU A 83 4.72 -5.92 10.06
C GLU A 83 4.77 -4.37 10.09
N SER A 84 4.31 -3.77 8.99
CA SER A 84 4.44 -2.33 8.78
C SER A 84 3.75 -1.48 9.85
N HIS A 85 2.65 -1.96 10.45
CA HIS A 85 1.97 -1.27 11.55
C HIS A 85 2.83 -1.25 12.82
N GLU A 86 3.51 -2.34 13.12
CA GLU A 86 4.44 -2.40 14.25
C GLU A 86 5.67 -1.55 14.01
N GLN A 87 6.17 -1.52 12.76
CA GLN A 87 7.30 -0.67 12.38
C GLN A 87 6.98 0.81 12.60
N ILE A 88 5.84 1.31 12.11
CA ILE A 88 5.49 2.72 12.28
C ILE A 88 5.18 3.07 13.73
N LYS A 89 4.54 2.18 14.50
CA LYS A 89 4.33 2.36 15.95
C LYS A 89 5.66 2.44 16.69
N PHE A 90 6.59 1.53 16.37
CA PHE A 90 7.91 1.51 16.99
C PHE A 90 8.69 2.81 16.72
N LEU A 91 8.69 3.29 15.47
CA LEU A 91 9.34 4.55 15.08
C LEU A 91 8.74 5.74 15.81
N PHE A 92 7.41 5.85 15.87
CA PHE A 92 6.76 6.94 16.59
C PHE A 92 7.07 6.93 18.08
N ASN A 93 7.13 5.76 18.70
CA ASN A 93 7.47 5.64 20.13
C ASN A 93 8.94 5.98 20.44
N LYS A 94 9.82 5.94 19.43
CA LYS A 94 11.24 6.32 19.56
C LYS A 94 11.49 7.81 19.37
N ARG A 95 10.51 8.57 18.93
CA ARG A 95 10.63 10.02 18.76
C ARG A 95 10.62 10.71 20.13
N ASP A 96 11.72 11.33 20.51
CA ASP A 96 11.94 11.94 21.83
C ASP A 96 10.94 13.05 22.22
N ASN A 97 10.23 13.62 21.25
CA ASN A 97 9.27 14.71 21.44
C ASN A 97 7.80 14.30 21.30
N PHE A 98 7.50 13.02 21.29
CA PHE A 98 6.10 12.59 21.20
C PHE A 98 5.39 12.88 22.52
N LYS A 99 4.73 14.06 22.57
CA LYS A 99 3.83 14.40 23.68
C LYS A 99 2.77 13.31 23.76
N THR A 100 2.61 12.75 24.94
CA THR A 100 1.51 11.82 25.24
C THR A 100 0.20 12.48 24.81
N HIS A 101 -0.36 12.03 23.68
CA HIS A 101 -1.72 12.44 23.30
C HIS A 101 -2.67 12.06 24.43
N LYS A 102 -3.68 12.90 24.67
CA LYS A 102 -4.76 12.54 25.59
C LYS A 102 -5.28 11.15 25.17
N GLU A 103 -5.66 10.33 26.13
CA GLU A 103 -6.10 8.94 25.92
C GLU A 103 -7.14 8.79 24.78
N TYR A 104 -8.07 9.75 24.70
CA TYR A 104 -9.06 9.79 23.61
C TYR A 104 -8.41 9.93 22.22
N VAL A 105 -7.43 10.81 22.08
CA VAL A 105 -6.71 11.04 20.80
C VAL A 105 -5.94 9.78 20.40
N SER A 106 -5.30 9.10 21.36
CA SER A 106 -4.62 7.82 21.10
C SER A 106 -5.59 6.76 20.59
N LYS A 107 -6.77 6.63 21.19
CA LYS A 107 -7.80 5.68 20.73
C LYS A 107 -8.29 5.98 19.32
N SER A 108 -8.49 7.25 18.98
CA SER A 108 -8.88 7.67 17.62
C SER A 108 -7.78 7.39 16.60
N ILE A 109 -6.51 7.68 16.93
CA ILE A 109 -5.36 7.36 16.08
C ILE A 109 -5.29 5.85 15.83
N ASP A 110 -5.41 5.04 16.88
CA ASP A 110 -5.38 3.57 16.78
C ASP A 110 -6.55 3.04 15.93
N TYR A 111 -7.75 3.58 16.13
CA TYR A 111 -8.92 3.20 15.35
C TYR A 111 -8.70 3.44 13.86
N TRP A 112 -8.33 4.66 13.45
CA TRP A 112 -8.13 5.01 12.06
C TRP A 112 -6.91 4.34 11.44
N THR A 113 -5.84 4.15 12.21
CA THR A 113 -4.66 3.37 11.79
C THR A 113 -5.05 1.93 11.49
N ASN A 114 -5.82 1.30 12.37
CA ASN A 114 -6.28 -0.08 12.19
C ASN A 114 -7.27 -0.22 11.03
N LYS A 115 -8.15 0.77 10.80
CA LYS A 115 -9.05 0.78 9.63
C LYS A 115 -8.30 0.75 8.30
N ALA A 116 -7.13 1.37 8.24
CA ALA A 116 -6.26 1.38 7.07
C ALA A 116 -5.32 0.16 6.99
N SER A 117 -5.50 -0.84 7.84
CA SER A 117 -4.66 -2.05 7.85
C SER A 117 -4.90 -2.94 6.64
N MET A 118 -3.84 -3.64 6.27
CA MET A 118 -3.85 -4.77 5.34
C MET A 118 -3.50 -6.01 6.16
N VAL A 119 -4.49 -6.80 6.56
CA VAL A 119 -4.29 -7.91 7.51
C VAL A 119 -4.80 -9.22 6.91
N GLY A 120 -3.98 -10.24 6.97
CA GLY A 120 -4.33 -11.59 6.54
C GLY A 120 -4.54 -11.73 5.04
N ASN A 121 -5.62 -12.41 4.65
CA ASN A 121 -5.95 -12.59 3.25
C ASN A 121 -6.59 -11.30 2.68
N PRO A 122 -6.02 -10.69 1.62
CA PRO A 122 -6.52 -9.43 1.05
C PRO A 122 -7.92 -9.52 0.43
N VAL A 123 -8.48 -10.72 0.30
CA VAL A 123 -9.85 -10.96 -0.20
C VAL A 123 -10.84 -11.11 0.95
N LYS A 124 -10.37 -11.17 2.19
CA LYS A 124 -11.20 -11.30 3.39
C LYS A 124 -11.02 -10.08 4.29
N GLY A 125 -12.08 -9.68 4.96
CA GLY A 125 -12.03 -8.56 5.90
C GLY A 125 -12.11 -7.18 5.25
N HIS A 126 -12.66 -7.08 4.04
CA HIS A 126 -12.97 -5.81 3.34
C HIS A 126 -13.82 -4.88 4.21
N GLU A 127 -14.85 -5.41 4.86
CA GLU A 127 -15.76 -4.67 5.76
C GLU A 127 -15.02 -4.06 6.95
N LYS A 128 -13.96 -4.74 7.42
CA LYS A 128 -13.20 -4.33 8.59
C LYS A 128 -12.04 -3.40 8.26
N TYR A 129 -11.33 -3.68 7.15
CA TYR A 129 -10.07 -3.02 6.81
C TYR A 129 -10.09 -2.48 5.38
N ALA A 130 -9.99 -1.14 5.25
CA ALA A 130 -9.89 -0.47 3.96
C ALA A 130 -8.67 -0.94 3.15
N GLY A 131 -7.55 -1.23 3.81
CA GLY A 131 -6.34 -1.74 3.15
C GLY A 131 -6.56 -3.06 2.43
N ASN A 132 -7.46 -3.93 2.92
CA ASN A 132 -7.74 -5.21 2.26
C ASN A 132 -8.51 -5.05 0.95
N THR A 133 -9.26 -3.97 0.77
CA THR A 133 -9.98 -3.68 -0.49
C THR A 133 -9.02 -3.30 -1.61
N ILE A 134 -7.86 -2.73 -1.27
CA ILE A 134 -6.89 -2.20 -2.23
C ILE A 134 -6.21 -3.31 -3.04
N GLY A 135 -6.06 -4.52 -2.49
CA GLY A 135 -5.43 -5.64 -3.19
C GLY A 135 -6.08 -5.94 -4.54
N PRO A 136 -7.37 -6.33 -4.59
CA PRO A 136 -8.10 -6.56 -5.84
C PRO A 136 -8.18 -5.32 -6.72
N LEU A 137 -8.33 -4.14 -6.14
CA LEU A 137 -8.41 -2.87 -6.88
C LEU A 137 -7.08 -2.48 -7.55
N THR A 138 -5.97 -3.10 -7.15
CA THR A 138 -4.66 -2.91 -7.79
C THR A 138 -4.46 -3.83 -9.01
N PHE A 139 -5.27 -4.86 -9.22
CA PHE A 139 -5.10 -5.82 -10.33
C PHE A 139 -4.97 -5.17 -11.71
N PRO A 140 -5.77 -4.15 -12.10
CA PRO A 140 -5.60 -3.51 -13.40
C PRO A 140 -4.22 -2.87 -13.58
N LEU A 141 -3.67 -2.29 -12.53
CA LEU A 141 -2.32 -1.71 -12.55
C LEU A 141 -1.24 -2.79 -12.62
N PHE A 142 -1.43 -3.93 -11.95
CA PHE A 142 -0.52 -5.07 -12.10
C PHE A 142 -0.45 -5.56 -13.55
N VAL A 143 -1.58 -5.63 -14.27
CA VAL A 143 -1.57 -6.04 -15.68
C VAL A 143 -0.64 -5.15 -16.50
N THR A 144 -0.76 -3.85 -16.36
CA THR A 144 0.08 -2.91 -17.14
C THR A 144 1.53 -2.91 -16.71
N MET A 145 1.82 -3.03 -15.41
CA MET A 145 3.19 -3.16 -14.91
C MET A 145 3.85 -4.45 -15.39
N LEU A 146 3.12 -5.55 -15.39
CA LEU A 146 3.62 -6.86 -15.84
C LEU A 146 3.96 -6.89 -17.35
N ASN A 147 3.46 -5.95 -18.16
CA ASN A 147 3.91 -5.84 -19.57
C ASN A 147 5.42 -5.62 -19.69
N TYR A 148 6.02 -5.00 -18.69
CA TYR A 148 7.45 -4.69 -18.62
C TYR A 148 8.28 -5.76 -17.90
N VAL A 149 7.67 -6.87 -17.51
CA VAL A 149 8.32 -7.99 -16.83
C VAL A 149 8.34 -9.21 -17.74
N SER A 150 9.49 -9.87 -17.87
CA SER A 150 9.59 -11.11 -18.65
C SER A 150 8.71 -12.22 -18.06
N ILE A 151 8.07 -13.01 -18.92
CA ILE A 151 7.32 -14.20 -18.50
C ILE A 151 8.21 -15.20 -17.75
N ILE A 152 9.49 -15.27 -18.10
CA ILE A 152 10.49 -16.13 -17.45
C ILE A 152 10.67 -15.69 -16.00
N GLU A 153 10.72 -14.40 -15.71
CA GLU A 153 10.82 -13.90 -14.32
C GLU A 153 9.57 -14.26 -13.51
N VAL A 154 8.38 -14.18 -14.11
CA VAL A 154 7.15 -14.60 -13.43
C VAL A 154 7.17 -16.11 -13.14
N LEU A 155 7.61 -16.94 -14.10
CA LEU A 155 7.71 -18.40 -13.93
C LEU A 155 8.74 -18.81 -12.88
N LYS A 156 9.84 -18.08 -12.72
CA LYS A 156 10.83 -18.34 -11.64
C LYS A 156 10.19 -18.36 -10.26
N GLY A 157 9.15 -17.56 -10.05
CA GLY A 157 8.41 -17.53 -8.79
C GLY A 157 7.76 -18.88 -8.43
N LEU A 158 7.38 -19.71 -9.42
CA LEU A 158 6.85 -21.06 -9.16
C LEU A 158 7.85 -21.94 -8.42
N ILE A 159 9.13 -21.69 -8.57
CA ILE A 159 10.21 -22.42 -7.90
C ILE A 159 10.58 -21.71 -6.59
N SER A 160 10.88 -20.41 -6.66
CA SER A 160 11.54 -19.67 -5.58
C SER A 160 10.58 -19.09 -4.52
N HIS A 161 9.38 -18.64 -4.92
CA HIS A 161 8.49 -17.91 -4.00
C HIS A 161 7.76 -18.86 -3.03
N PRO A 162 7.77 -18.60 -1.71
CA PRO A 162 7.11 -19.48 -0.74
C PRO A 162 5.59 -19.52 -0.90
N VAL A 163 4.96 -18.42 -1.34
CA VAL A 163 3.50 -18.31 -1.53
C VAL A 163 3.13 -18.53 -2.99
N LYS A 164 2.89 -19.78 -3.39
CA LYS A 164 2.59 -20.16 -4.79
C LYS A 164 1.31 -19.56 -5.35
N GLN A 165 0.29 -19.36 -4.50
CA GLN A 165 -0.97 -18.72 -4.90
C GLN A 165 -0.76 -17.31 -5.44
N ARG A 166 0.14 -16.53 -4.83
CA ARG A 166 0.51 -15.20 -5.31
C ARG A 166 1.12 -15.27 -6.71
N VAL A 167 2.06 -16.18 -6.90
CA VAL A 167 2.71 -16.38 -8.21
C VAL A 167 1.71 -16.75 -9.29
N LEU A 168 0.74 -17.63 -8.97
CA LEU A 168 -0.30 -18.03 -9.91
C LEU A 168 -1.17 -16.84 -10.34
N ILE A 169 -1.56 -15.98 -9.41
CA ILE A 169 -2.33 -14.76 -9.73
C ILE A 169 -1.53 -13.88 -10.70
N PHE A 170 -0.25 -13.61 -10.43
CA PHE A 170 0.58 -12.79 -11.31
C PHE A 170 0.78 -13.46 -12.69
N LEU A 171 0.90 -14.78 -12.74
CA LEU A 171 0.99 -15.52 -13.99
C LEU A 171 -0.30 -15.38 -14.82
N LEU A 172 -1.47 -15.54 -14.19
CA LEU A 172 -2.76 -15.34 -14.85
C LEU A 172 -2.93 -13.90 -15.36
N LEU A 173 -2.58 -12.90 -14.55
CA LEU A 173 -2.60 -11.49 -14.96
C LEU A 173 -1.64 -11.22 -16.13
N LYS A 174 -0.46 -11.84 -16.15
CA LYS A 174 0.53 -11.71 -17.23
C LYS A 174 0.05 -12.35 -18.54
N ILE A 175 -0.56 -13.55 -18.48
CA ILE A 175 -0.99 -14.30 -19.66
C ILE A 175 -2.29 -13.73 -20.23
N PHE A 176 -3.28 -13.47 -19.40
CA PHE A 176 -4.61 -13.08 -19.85
C PHE A 176 -4.82 -11.57 -19.93
N GLY A 177 -3.93 -10.78 -19.28
CA GLY A 177 -4.07 -9.32 -19.26
C GLY A 177 -5.47 -8.89 -18.81
N PHE A 178 -6.04 -7.91 -19.49
CA PHE A 178 -7.37 -7.40 -19.16
C PHE A 178 -8.52 -8.40 -19.44
N THR A 179 -8.31 -9.48 -20.20
CA THR A 179 -9.33 -10.51 -20.38
C THR A 179 -9.61 -11.27 -19.10
N PHE A 180 -8.67 -11.29 -18.14
CA PHE A 180 -8.87 -11.86 -16.81
C PHE A 180 -10.06 -11.21 -16.07
N PHE A 181 -10.33 -9.93 -16.32
CA PHE A 181 -11.44 -9.20 -15.70
C PHE A 181 -12.81 -9.51 -16.32
N LYS A 182 -12.88 -10.30 -17.39
CA LYS A 182 -14.14 -10.79 -17.94
C LYS A 182 -14.73 -11.93 -17.12
N LEU A 183 -13.95 -12.53 -16.23
CA LEU A 183 -14.43 -13.59 -15.33
C LEU A 183 -15.41 -12.99 -14.30
N PRO A 184 -16.64 -13.57 -14.17
CA PRO A 184 -17.66 -13.03 -13.25
C PRO A 184 -17.17 -12.94 -11.81
N GLN A 185 -16.36 -13.89 -11.36
CA GLN A 185 -15.80 -13.91 -10.01
C GLN A 185 -14.87 -12.72 -9.76
N ILE A 186 -14.07 -12.34 -10.78
CA ILE A 186 -13.15 -11.20 -10.68
C ILE A 186 -13.92 -9.87 -10.71
N GLN A 187 -14.95 -9.78 -11.55
CA GLN A 187 -15.83 -8.61 -11.57
C GLN A 187 -16.55 -8.42 -10.23
N SER A 188 -17.11 -9.50 -9.69
CA SER A 188 -17.76 -9.49 -8.37
C SER A 188 -16.79 -9.06 -7.27
N LEU A 189 -15.56 -9.58 -7.29
CA LEU A 189 -14.52 -9.21 -6.33
C LEU A 189 -14.15 -7.71 -6.42
N ILE A 190 -14.01 -7.17 -7.63
CA ILE A 190 -13.71 -5.74 -7.81
C ILE A 190 -14.90 -4.88 -7.35
N LYS A 191 -16.13 -5.25 -7.73
CA LYS A 191 -17.35 -4.54 -7.31
C LYS A 191 -17.46 -4.49 -5.78
N SER A 192 -17.37 -5.63 -5.11
CA SER A 192 -17.45 -5.69 -3.65
C SER A 192 -16.31 -4.90 -2.98
N SER A 193 -15.11 -4.93 -3.55
CA SER A 193 -13.97 -4.16 -3.03
C SER A 193 -14.19 -2.65 -3.18
N LEU A 194 -14.80 -2.19 -4.29
CA LEU A 194 -15.16 -0.78 -4.49
C LEU A 194 -16.26 -0.35 -3.52
N GLU A 195 -17.30 -1.17 -3.33
CA GLU A 195 -18.40 -0.90 -2.40
C GLU A 195 -17.88 -0.75 -0.97
N GLU A 196 -17.07 -1.70 -0.50
CA GLU A 196 -16.53 -1.63 0.86
C GLU A 196 -15.53 -0.49 1.04
N LEU A 197 -14.68 -0.22 0.04
CA LEU A 197 -13.79 0.92 0.10
C LEU A 197 -14.58 2.24 0.13
N ASN A 198 -15.65 2.35 -0.66
CA ASN A 198 -16.54 3.50 -0.61
C ASN A 198 -17.16 3.68 0.78
N ASN A 199 -17.62 2.60 1.42
CA ASN A 199 -18.15 2.62 2.79
C ASN A 199 -17.11 3.15 3.79
N HIS A 200 -15.85 2.73 3.66
CA HIS A 200 -14.75 3.25 4.48
C HIS A 200 -14.48 4.73 4.21
N LEU A 201 -14.48 5.15 2.94
CA LEU A 201 -14.26 6.54 2.55
C LEU A 201 -15.42 7.46 2.98
N CYS A 202 -16.66 6.98 2.98
CA CYS A 202 -17.80 7.74 3.51
C CYS A 202 -17.65 8.00 5.02
N LYS A 203 -17.17 7.02 5.78
CA LYS A 203 -16.86 7.20 7.20
C LYS A 203 -15.72 8.21 7.41
N LEU A 204 -14.69 8.14 6.56
CA LEU A 204 -13.57 9.07 6.58
C LEU A 204 -14.05 10.50 6.23
N GLU A 205 -14.90 10.66 5.23
CA GLU A 205 -15.51 11.93 4.84
C GLU A 205 -16.30 12.55 6.00
N THR A 206 -17.13 11.74 6.68
CA THR A 206 -17.91 12.18 7.84
C THR A 206 -16.99 12.64 8.98
N GLU A 207 -15.95 11.88 9.29
CA GLU A 207 -14.98 12.25 10.34
C GLU A 207 -14.30 13.59 9.99
N LEU A 208 -13.75 13.71 8.78
CA LEU A 208 -13.04 14.91 8.34
C LEU A 208 -13.95 16.14 8.26
N SER A 209 -15.24 15.97 7.93
CA SER A 209 -16.20 17.07 7.86
C SER A 209 -16.65 17.56 9.23
N SER A 210 -16.71 16.67 10.22
CA SER A 210 -17.21 16.98 11.57
C SER A 210 -16.09 17.37 12.55
N SER A 211 -14.87 16.94 12.28
CA SER A 211 -13.71 17.20 13.13
C SER A 211 -13.22 18.63 13.00
N LYS A 212 -12.81 19.22 14.12
CA LYS A 212 -12.08 20.50 14.16
C LYS A 212 -10.56 20.30 14.11
N ASN A 213 -10.10 19.06 14.09
CA ASN A 213 -8.67 18.75 14.08
C ASN A 213 -8.04 19.16 12.75
N LYS A 214 -6.77 19.49 12.79
CA LYS A 214 -5.98 19.80 11.59
C LYS A 214 -5.76 18.56 10.69
N TRP A 215 -5.70 17.36 11.29
CA TRP A 215 -5.51 16.07 10.65
C TRP A 215 -6.60 15.08 11.07
N LEU A 216 -6.56 13.85 10.59
CA LEU A 216 -7.67 12.89 10.75
C LEU A 216 -8.08 12.65 12.22
N ALA A 217 -7.12 12.48 13.13
CA ALA A 217 -7.42 12.12 14.51
C ALA A 217 -6.87 13.11 15.55
N SER A 218 -6.11 14.13 15.11
CA SER A 218 -5.48 15.12 16.00
C SER A 218 -5.03 16.37 15.22
N ASP A 219 -4.49 17.37 15.92
CA ASP A 219 -3.86 18.53 15.28
C ASP A 219 -2.45 18.21 14.74
N ASP A 220 -1.86 17.11 15.17
CA ASP A 220 -0.58 16.62 14.68
C ASP A 220 -0.78 15.48 13.66
N PHE A 221 0.09 15.45 12.63
CA PHE A 221 0.11 14.36 11.67
C PHE A 221 0.52 13.05 12.34
N SER A 222 -0.32 12.03 12.22
CA SER A 222 -0.27 10.82 13.04
C SER A 222 -0.12 9.54 12.21
N LEU A 223 -0.05 8.39 12.90
CA LEU A 223 -0.07 7.06 12.27
C LEU A 223 -1.31 6.82 11.42
N ALA A 224 -2.44 7.42 11.81
CA ALA A 224 -3.68 7.35 11.04
C ALA A 224 -3.51 8.02 9.67
N ASP A 225 -2.94 9.22 9.64
CA ASP A 225 -2.71 9.99 8.40
C ASP A 225 -1.71 9.28 7.49
N ILE A 226 -0.61 8.77 8.05
CA ILE A 226 0.37 7.96 7.31
C ILE A 226 -0.30 6.75 6.67
N SER A 227 -1.18 6.07 7.40
CA SER A 227 -1.81 4.85 6.92
C SER A 227 -2.86 5.09 5.84
N TRP A 228 -3.65 6.15 5.96
CA TRP A 228 -4.65 6.53 4.96
C TRP A 228 -4.04 7.17 3.72
N SER A 229 -2.93 7.90 3.85
CA SER A 229 -2.26 8.53 2.71
C SER A 229 -1.90 7.54 1.60
N VAL A 230 -1.39 6.37 1.96
CA VAL A 230 -0.98 5.36 0.99
C VAL A 230 -2.17 4.65 0.34
N ILE A 231 -3.31 4.54 1.04
CA ILE A 231 -4.54 3.97 0.49
C ILE A 231 -5.14 4.91 -0.54
N ILE A 232 -5.34 6.19 -0.16
CA ILE A 232 -5.95 7.20 -1.04
C ILE A 232 -5.06 7.40 -2.28
N HIS A 233 -3.74 7.43 -2.10
CA HIS A 233 -2.82 7.54 -3.23
C HIS A 233 -2.92 6.34 -4.19
N ARG A 234 -3.08 5.11 -3.68
CA ARG A 234 -3.27 3.93 -4.52
C ARG A 234 -4.59 3.96 -5.30
N ILE A 235 -5.66 4.53 -4.74
CA ILE A 235 -6.92 4.75 -5.45
C ILE A 235 -6.67 5.57 -6.72
N ASP A 236 -5.91 6.66 -6.59
CA ASP A 236 -5.56 7.55 -7.69
C ASP A 236 -4.66 6.86 -8.73
N GLU A 237 -3.61 6.17 -8.30
CA GLU A 237 -2.71 5.40 -9.18
C GLU A 237 -3.45 4.34 -10.01
N CYS A 238 -4.46 3.69 -9.42
CA CYS A 238 -5.26 2.65 -10.07
C CYS A 238 -6.41 3.20 -10.93
N GLY A 239 -6.57 4.52 -11.03
CA GLY A 239 -7.62 5.16 -11.85
C GLY A 239 -9.03 5.11 -11.25
N TRP A 240 -9.16 4.80 -9.95
CA TRP A 240 -10.45 4.77 -9.26
C TRP A 240 -10.86 6.12 -8.63
N GLY A 241 -10.01 7.16 -8.78
CA GLY A 241 -10.22 8.47 -8.14
C GLY A 241 -11.55 9.11 -8.52
N SER A 242 -11.92 9.11 -9.81
CA SER A 242 -13.20 9.67 -10.28
C SER A 242 -14.43 8.95 -9.71
N LEU A 243 -14.34 7.65 -9.43
CA LEU A 243 -15.44 6.88 -8.86
C LEU A 243 -15.57 7.07 -7.34
N LEU A 244 -14.46 7.13 -6.64
CA LEU A 244 -14.42 7.02 -5.17
C LEU A 244 -14.21 8.36 -4.46
N LEU A 245 -13.54 9.32 -5.09
CA LEU A 245 -13.12 10.56 -4.42
C LEU A 245 -13.89 11.79 -4.88
N GLU A 246 -14.44 11.80 -6.10
CA GLU A 246 -15.08 13.01 -6.69
C GLU A 246 -16.20 13.59 -5.82
N LYS A 247 -17.00 12.73 -5.18
CA LYS A 247 -18.11 13.12 -4.30
C LYS A 247 -17.73 13.27 -2.83
N LYS A 248 -16.44 13.29 -2.52
CA LYS A 248 -15.91 13.35 -1.15
C LYS A 248 -14.94 14.53 -0.98
N PRO A 249 -15.49 15.78 -0.92
CA PRO A 249 -14.67 16.98 -0.91
C PRO A 249 -13.71 17.09 0.27
N PHE A 250 -14.08 16.60 1.46
CA PHE A 250 -13.20 16.64 2.62
C PHE A 250 -12.06 15.62 2.52
N VAL A 251 -12.32 14.42 1.97
CA VAL A 251 -11.26 13.43 1.68
C VAL A 251 -10.32 13.98 0.60
N ASN A 252 -10.84 14.61 -0.44
CA ASN A 252 -10.02 15.24 -1.48
C ASN A 252 -9.13 16.36 -0.91
N ALA A 253 -9.70 17.27 -0.15
CA ALA A 253 -8.95 18.37 0.48
C ALA A 253 -7.87 17.83 1.43
N TYR A 254 -8.19 16.80 2.20
CA TYR A 254 -7.27 16.10 3.08
C TYR A 254 -6.13 15.46 2.29
N TYR A 255 -6.43 14.80 1.18
CA TYR A 255 -5.42 14.17 0.32
C TYR A 255 -4.50 15.21 -0.34
N GLU A 256 -5.03 16.31 -0.85
CA GLU A 256 -4.20 17.40 -1.41
C GLU A 256 -3.26 18.00 -0.36
N LYS A 257 -3.71 18.12 0.88
CA LYS A 257 -2.87 18.58 1.99
C LYS A 257 -1.76 17.58 2.34
N ILE A 258 -2.05 16.27 2.29
CA ILE A 258 -1.06 15.21 2.50
C ILE A 258 0.02 15.25 1.42
N ARG A 259 -0.37 15.40 0.15
CA ARG A 259 0.54 15.41 -1.00
C ARG A 259 1.60 16.51 -0.96
N GLN A 260 1.32 17.59 -0.23
CA GLN A 260 2.25 18.72 -0.07
C GLN A 260 3.27 18.50 1.05
N ARG A 261 3.17 17.42 1.82
CA ARG A 261 4.13 17.15 2.91
C ARG A 261 5.46 16.60 2.35
N ASP A 262 6.56 17.09 2.88
CA ASP A 262 7.90 16.60 2.52
C ASP A 262 8.04 15.07 2.70
N SER A 263 7.45 14.54 3.77
CA SER A 263 7.45 13.10 4.04
C SER A 263 6.73 12.29 2.97
N PHE A 264 5.63 12.80 2.41
CA PHE A 264 4.92 12.17 1.30
C PHE A 264 5.75 12.26 0.01
N ILE A 265 6.31 13.41 -0.28
CA ILE A 265 7.15 13.64 -1.46
C ILE A 265 8.35 12.67 -1.42
N LYS A 266 9.15 12.69 -0.36
CA LYS A 266 10.33 11.82 -0.20
C LYS A 266 9.96 10.34 -0.10
N GLY A 267 8.87 10.01 0.59
CA GLY A 267 8.44 8.63 0.83
C GLY A 267 7.76 7.96 -0.38
N ILE A 268 7.17 8.74 -1.31
CA ILE A 268 6.42 8.21 -2.46
C ILE A 268 6.87 8.84 -3.79
N VAL A 269 6.80 10.18 -3.91
CA VAL A 269 6.94 10.85 -5.22
C VAL A 269 8.35 10.72 -5.77
N ASP A 270 9.35 10.89 -4.93
CA ASP A 270 10.77 10.81 -5.28
C ASP A 270 11.23 9.36 -5.53
N GLN A 271 10.39 8.37 -5.19
CA GLN A 271 10.70 6.97 -5.44
C GLN A 271 10.50 6.65 -6.91
N ASN A 272 11.60 6.35 -7.56
CA ASN A 272 11.65 6.29 -9.01
C ASN A 272 11.57 4.84 -9.53
N ASN A 273 10.36 4.26 -9.61
CA ASN A 273 10.18 2.98 -10.26
C ASN A 273 9.69 3.13 -11.71
N PRO A 274 10.51 2.76 -12.73
CA PRO A 274 10.14 2.89 -14.14
C PRO A 274 8.90 2.07 -14.53
N ASN A 275 8.78 0.83 -14.04
CA ASN A 275 7.64 -0.03 -14.36
C ASN A 275 6.33 0.52 -13.78
N LEU A 276 6.38 1.07 -12.57
CA LEU A 276 5.22 1.72 -11.97
C LEU A 276 4.76 2.93 -12.79
N ARG A 277 5.68 3.82 -13.16
CA ARG A 277 5.32 5.02 -13.95
C ARG A 277 4.74 4.67 -15.31
N ARG A 278 5.35 3.70 -16.01
CA ARG A 278 4.83 3.19 -17.28
C ARG A 278 3.49 2.51 -17.10
N GLY A 279 3.37 1.65 -16.06
CA GLY A 279 2.12 0.95 -15.74
C GLY A 279 0.95 1.90 -15.47
N ILE A 280 1.14 2.97 -14.70
CA ILE A 280 0.10 4.00 -14.45
C ILE A 280 -0.30 4.70 -15.76
N LYS A 281 0.67 5.08 -16.59
CA LYS A 281 0.40 5.71 -17.89
C LYS A 281 -0.41 4.78 -18.79
N ASP A 282 0.01 3.53 -18.92
CA ASP A 282 -0.65 2.54 -19.76
C ASP A 282 -2.04 2.18 -19.24
N LEU A 283 -2.24 2.15 -17.92
CA LEU A 283 -3.56 1.92 -17.34
C LEU A 283 -4.53 3.06 -17.68
N LYS A 284 -4.08 4.31 -17.55
CA LYS A 284 -4.90 5.49 -17.93
C LYS A 284 -5.31 5.43 -19.41
N LEU A 285 -4.37 5.08 -20.29
CA LEU A 285 -4.67 4.89 -21.71
C LEU A 285 -5.63 3.72 -21.94
N ALA A 286 -5.44 2.59 -21.25
CA ALA A 286 -6.29 1.42 -21.40
C ALA A 286 -7.74 1.68 -20.93
N ILE A 287 -7.95 2.41 -19.84
CA ILE A 287 -9.29 2.79 -19.39
C ILE A 287 -10.03 3.60 -20.47
N GLN A 288 -9.32 4.43 -21.25
CA GLN A 288 -9.91 5.25 -22.30
C GLN A 288 -10.14 4.49 -23.62
N SER A 289 -9.21 3.60 -23.99
CA SER A 289 -9.14 2.98 -25.33
C SER A 289 -9.60 1.52 -25.37
N ASN A 290 -9.44 0.74 -24.28
CA ASN A 290 -9.89 -0.64 -24.25
C ASN A 290 -11.41 -0.71 -24.05
N SER A 291 -12.12 -1.26 -25.02
CA SER A 291 -13.58 -1.30 -25.04
C SER A 291 -14.18 -1.95 -23.78
N PHE A 292 -13.59 -3.04 -23.31
CA PHE A 292 -14.06 -3.73 -22.11
C PHE A 292 -13.82 -2.88 -20.84
N LEU A 293 -12.61 -2.37 -20.62
CA LEU A 293 -12.31 -1.57 -19.43
C LEU A 293 -13.13 -0.29 -19.38
N LYS A 294 -13.29 0.37 -20.53
CA LYS A 294 -14.13 1.55 -20.64
C LYS A 294 -15.58 1.25 -20.27
N SER A 295 -16.16 0.18 -20.84
CA SER A 295 -17.52 -0.25 -20.51
C SER A 295 -17.67 -0.64 -19.05
N PHE A 296 -16.70 -1.35 -18.49
CA PHE A 296 -16.69 -1.76 -17.09
C PHE A 296 -16.61 -0.54 -16.16
N HIS A 297 -15.74 0.43 -16.42
CA HIS A 297 -15.69 1.69 -15.68
C HIS A 297 -17.01 2.48 -15.77
N MET A 298 -17.60 2.54 -16.95
CA MET A 298 -18.91 3.20 -17.14
C MET A 298 -20.04 2.47 -16.38
N GLU A 299 -20.01 1.15 -16.32
CA GLU A 299 -20.98 0.37 -15.51
C GLU A 299 -20.82 0.70 -14.02
N LEU A 300 -19.58 0.70 -13.53
CA LEU A 300 -19.26 1.02 -12.14
C LEU A 300 -19.65 2.45 -11.76
N SER A 301 -19.48 3.42 -12.66
CA SER A 301 -19.85 4.82 -12.40
C SER A 301 -21.36 5.03 -12.18
N LYS A 302 -22.21 4.12 -12.69
CA LYS A 302 -23.66 4.15 -12.46
C LYS A 302 -24.06 3.67 -11.07
N LEU A 303 -23.17 3.02 -10.33
CA LEU A 303 -23.44 2.48 -8.99
C LEU A 303 -23.37 3.57 -7.90
N ASN A 304 -23.14 4.83 -8.25
CA ASN A 304 -23.18 6.00 -7.35
C ASN A 304 -22.35 5.83 -6.06
N TYR A 305 -21.08 5.44 -6.19
CA TYR A 305 -20.15 5.40 -5.07
C TYR A 305 -19.90 6.75 -4.40
#